data_4e98e1f6a066fb90df6d620cbb794a47
#
_entry.id   4e98e1f6a066fb90df6d620cbb794a47
#
_cell.length_a   1.000
_cell.length_b   1.000
_cell.length_c   1.000
_cell.angle_alpha   90.00
_cell.angle_beta   90.00
_cell.angle_gamma   90.00
#
_symmetry.space_group_name_H-M   'P 1'
#
loop_
_entity.id
_entity.type
_entity.pdbx_description
1 polymer ?
#
loop_
_entity_poly.entity_id
_entity_poly.type
_entity_poly.pdbx_seq_one_letter_code
_entity_poly.pdbx_strand_id
1 'polypeptide(L)'
;KQLELTVTWPIQDLWLRPRRVAVARLNAETVADSLVEGGLNLAENVKLAYANLARLRRQASLAEEASDAAEELADVADARLRAGDLSELEAADFRTRGLRTLDQARRLAHQETAAAEGLLALLGIAPDVLPTPFDIDEEPLEPNVTEDAAVLVQKALAARPDVRAAELAIEHAGERLGLERSSYWKISAILDANGEGTEGFEWGPGIWAEIPAFNRNQGGAGMAEAELERAIHGYAAVRNHIAAEVREAHAKRVELAESLRVWREDIVPTLERTLASTERGFEAGDLSYADVLNARLTYLDGRRQLADLDYDFSQSTARLENAVGQNLEALQ
;
A
#
# COMPACT_ATOMS: atom_id res chain seq x y z
N LYS A 1 -43.65 40.58 -41.71
CA LYS A 1 -42.69 39.84 -40.89
C LYS A 1 -43.44 38.67 -40.31
N GLN A 2 -43.02 37.42 -40.64
CA GLN A 2 -43.53 36.20 -40.03
C GLN A 2 -42.77 35.98 -38.75
N LEU A 3 -43.46 35.66 -37.66
CA LEU A 3 -42.90 35.22 -36.40
C LEU A 3 -43.33 33.77 -36.18
N GLU A 4 -42.36 32.85 -36.17
CA GLU A 4 -42.55 31.44 -35.92
C GLU A 4 -41.85 31.09 -34.60
N LEU A 5 -42.57 30.50 -33.66
CA LEU A 5 -42.06 30.06 -32.38
C LEU A 5 -42.47 28.61 -32.17
N THR A 6 -41.49 27.70 -32.15
CA THR A 6 -41.72 26.30 -31.88
C THR A 6 -41.04 25.91 -30.54
N VAL A 7 -41.82 25.41 -29.58
CA VAL A 7 -41.32 24.87 -28.34
C VAL A 7 -41.47 23.34 -28.39
N THR A 8 -40.35 22.65 -28.29
CA THR A 8 -40.31 21.17 -28.31
C THR A 8 -39.92 20.63 -26.94
N TRP A 9 -40.75 19.77 -26.37
CA TRP A 9 -40.47 19.12 -25.09
C TRP A 9 -40.32 17.61 -25.30
N PRO A 10 -39.15 17.00 -24.99
CA PRO A 10 -38.91 15.55 -25.11
C PRO A 10 -39.65 14.81 -23.99
N ILE A 11 -40.85 14.28 -24.27
CA ILE A 11 -41.66 13.53 -23.28
C ILE A 11 -40.92 12.28 -22.81
N GLN A 12 -40.09 11.68 -23.62
CA GLN A 12 -39.25 10.52 -23.30
C GLN A 12 -38.37 10.73 -22.05
N ASP A 13 -38.03 11.96 -21.74
CA ASP A 13 -37.22 12.26 -20.53
C ASP A 13 -37.97 11.93 -19.25
N LEU A 14 -39.30 11.83 -19.26
CA LEU A 14 -40.08 11.42 -18.08
C LEU A 14 -39.73 9.99 -17.61
N TRP A 15 -39.46 9.07 -18.55
CA TRP A 15 -39.08 7.69 -18.20
C TRP A 15 -37.58 7.39 -18.31
N LEU A 16 -36.82 8.21 -19.05
CA LEU A 16 -35.37 8.08 -19.13
C LEU A 16 -34.63 8.78 -17.98
N ARG A 17 -35.20 9.85 -17.41
CA ARG A 17 -34.60 10.62 -16.32
C ARG A 17 -34.26 9.77 -15.08
N PRO A 18 -35.15 8.90 -14.56
CA PRO A 18 -34.82 8.05 -13.41
C PRO A 18 -33.58 7.19 -13.67
N ARG A 19 -33.46 6.59 -14.85
CA ARG A 19 -32.32 5.76 -15.24
C ARG A 19 -31.04 6.56 -15.38
N ARG A 20 -31.10 7.78 -15.98
CA ARG A 20 -29.93 8.68 -16.04
C ARG A 20 -29.47 9.09 -14.65
N VAL A 21 -30.40 9.34 -13.74
CA VAL A 21 -30.08 9.66 -12.34
C VAL A 21 -29.45 8.46 -11.65
N ALA A 22 -29.96 7.25 -11.87
CA ALA A 22 -29.37 6.03 -11.33
C ALA A 22 -27.93 5.82 -11.80
N VAL A 23 -27.68 5.95 -13.09
CA VAL A 23 -26.32 5.88 -13.68
C VAL A 23 -25.39 6.94 -13.07
N ALA A 24 -25.85 8.18 -12.93
CA ALA A 24 -25.03 9.24 -12.33
C ALA A 24 -24.73 9.01 -10.84
N ARG A 25 -25.70 8.45 -10.10
CA ARG A 25 -25.53 8.08 -8.70
C ARG A 25 -24.49 6.95 -8.52
N LEU A 26 -24.61 5.89 -9.32
CA LEU A 26 -23.65 4.78 -9.29
C LEU A 26 -22.21 5.24 -9.60
N ASN A 27 -22.05 6.19 -10.55
CA ASN A 27 -20.74 6.80 -10.80
C ASN A 27 -20.20 7.57 -9.59
N ALA A 28 -21.06 8.28 -8.85
CA ALA A 28 -20.63 9.01 -7.65
C ALA A 28 -20.26 8.05 -6.52
N GLU A 29 -20.97 6.94 -6.36
CA GLU A 29 -20.64 5.88 -5.40
C GLU A 29 -19.30 5.22 -5.73
N THR A 30 -19.00 4.92 -6.99
CA THR A 30 -17.70 4.39 -7.42
C THR A 30 -16.54 5.35 -7.09
N VAL A 31 -16.75 6.67 -7.24
CA VAL A 31 -15.73 7.66 -6.83
C VAL A 31 -15.54 7.66 -5.31
N ALA A 32 -16.61 7.54 -4.53
CA ALA A 32 -16.49 7.44 -3.08
C ALA A 32 -15.69 6.20 -2.63
N ASP A 33 -15.92 5.04 -3.24
CA ASP A 33 -15.17 3.81 -2.97
C ASP A 33 -13.68 3.96 -3.31
N SER A 34 -13.35 4.64 -4.41
CA SER A 34 -11.95 4.92 -4.77
C SER A 34 -11.21 5.83 -3.76
N LEU A 35 -11.94 6.72 -3.08
CA LEU A 35 -11.37 7.55 -2.00
C LEU A 35 -11.07 6.69 -0.75
N VAL A 36 -11.92 5.73 -0.42
CA VAL A 36 -11.68 4.79 0.69
C VAL A 36 -10.45 3.93 0.40
N GLU A 37 -10.33 3.39 -0.82
CA GLU A 37 -9.15 2.65 -1.25
C GLU A 37 -7.88 3.50 -1.17
N GLY A 38 -7.93 4.76 -1.61
CA GLY A 38 -6.83 5.72 -1.45
C GLY A 38 -6.43 5.93 0.01
N GLY A 39 -7.40 5.95 0.92
CA GLY A 39 -7.17 6.03 2.37
C GLY A 39 -6.46 4.78 2.95
N LEU A 40 -6.87 3.58 2.53
CA LEU A 40 -6.23 2.33 2.93
C LEU A 40 -4.77 2.25 2.45
N ASN A 41 -4.52 2.63 1.19
CA ASN A 41 -3.17 2.68 0.63
C ASN A 41 -2.28 3.71 1.34
N LEU A 42 -2.83 4.87 1.72
CA LEU A 42 -2.09 5.85 2.52
C LEU A 42 -1.75 5.30 3.91
N ALA A 43 -2.69 4.63 4.57
CA ALA A 43 -2.46 4.02 5.87
C ALA A 43 -1.36 2.94 5.81
N GLU A 44 -1.36 2.10 4.78
CA GLU A 44 -0.28 1.14 4.53
C GLU A 44 1.06 1.86 4.36
N ASN A 45 1.13 2.87 3.48
CA ASN A 45 2.37 3.61 3.22
C ASN A 45 2.93 4.26 4.50
N VAL A 46 2.08 4.79 5.37
CA VAL A 46 2.48 5.36 6.67
C VAL A 46 3.05 4.26 7.58
N LYS A 47 2.38 3.10 7.68
CA LYS A 47 2.87 1.95 8.47
C LYS A 47 4.23 1.45 7.95
N LEU A 48 4.38 1.35 6.63
CA LEU A 48 5.65 0.96 6.01
C LEU A 48 6.77 1.97 6.26
N ALA A 49 6.48 3.25 6.14
CA ALA A 49 7.46 4.32 6.42
C ALA A 49 7.87 4.34 7.90
N TYR A 50 6.92 4.14 8.81
CA TYR A 50 7.18 4.04 10.25
C TYR A 50 8.07 2.84 10.58
N ALA A 51 7.73 1.65 10.10
CA ALA A 51 8.51 0.45 10.31
C ALA A 51 9.93 0.58 9.72
N ASN A 52 10.07 1.23 8.54
CA ASN A 52 11.37 1.49 7.95
C ASN A 52 12.22 2.47 8.78
N LEU A 53 11.61 3.50 9.35
CA LEU A 53 12.30 4.42 10.25
C LEU A 53 12.79 3.71 11.51
N ALA A 54 11.95 2.89 12.15
CA ALA A 54 12.32 2.10 13.32
C ALA A 54 13.50 1.15 13.01
N ARG A 55 13.44 0.45 11.86
CA ARG A 55 14.54 -0.38 11.38
C ARG A 55 15.85 0.40 11.20
N LEU A 56 15.79 1.51 10.48
CA LEU A 56 16.99 2.32 10.17
C LEU A 56 17.60 2.90 11.44
N ARG A 57 16.79 3.35 12.41
CA ARG A 57 17.26 3.81 13.71
C ARG A 57 17.99 2.70 14.47
N ARG A 58 17.40 1.52 14.54
CA ARG A 58 18.03 0.37 15.18
C ARG A 58 19.33 -0.03 14.49
N GLN A 59 19.33 -0.04 13.14
CA GLN A 59 20.53 -0.34 12.36
C GLN A 59 21.61 0.71 12.51
N ALA A 60 21.27 2.00 12.58
CA ALA A 60 22.23 3.08 12.79
C ALA A 60 22.92 2.94 14.15
N SER A 61 22.17 2.71 15.22
CA SER A 61 22.71 2.46 16.56
C SER A 61 23.65 1.24 16.60
N LEU A 62 23.23 0.11 16.01
CA LEU A 62 24.07 -1.09 15.96
C LEU A 62 25.32 -0.93 15.09
N ALA A 63 25.23 -0.12 14.02
CA ALA A 63 26.37 0.16 13.16
C ALA A 63 27.37 1.12 13.83
N GLU A 64 26.91 2.04 14.67
CA GLU A 64 27.77 2.89 15.50
C GLU A 64 28.53 2.03 16.50
N GLU A 65 27.86 1.13 17.25
CA GLU A 65 28.50 0.18 18.14
C GLU A 65 29.51 -0.74 17.42
N ALA A 66 29.21 -1.17 16.19
CA ALA A 66 30.10 -1.97 15.37
C ALA A 66 31.30 -1.15 14.86
N SER A 67 31.12 0.14 14.57
CA SER A 67 32.21 1.04 14.20
C SER A 67 33.21 1.22 15.33
N ASP A 68 32.72 1.44 16.55
CA ASP A 68 33.55 1.61 17.74
C ASP A 68 34.36 0.31 18.00
N ALA A 69 33.71 -0.85 17.96
CA ALA A 69 34.39 -2.13 18.14
C ALA A 69 35.44 -2.41 17.03
N ALA A 70 35.18 -2.02 15.79
CA ALA A 70 36.12 -2.19 14.68
C ALA A 70 37.31 -1.20 14.76
N GLU A 71 37.10 0.00 15.28
CA GLU A 71 38.16 0.98 15.57
C GLU A 71 39.07 0.45 16.68
N GLU A 72 38.51 -0.03 17.80
CA GLU A 72 39.28 -0.65 18.87
C GLU A 72 40.10 -1.84 18.36
N LEU A 73 39.54 -2.67 17.47
CA LEU A 73 40.27 -3.78 16.87
C LEU A 73 41.44 -3.30 15.98
N ALA A 74 41.28 -2.22 15.24
CA ALA A 74 42.33 -1.62 14.44
C ALA A 74 43.44 -1.05 15.34
N ASP A 75 43.10 -0.41 16.45
CA ASP A 75 44.07 0.12 17.41
C ASP A 75 44.91 -1.01 18.07
N VAL A 76 44.25 -2.12 18.43
CA VAL A 76 44.95 -3.32 18.94
C VAL A 76 45.89 -3.90 17.86
N ALA A 77 45.45 -3.97 16.62
CA ALA A 77 46.27 -4.44 15.50
C ALA A 77 47.51 -3.53 15.28
N ASP A 78 47.33 -2.22 15.37
CA ASP A 78 48.42 -1.25 15.27
C ASP A 78 49.44 -1.34 16.43
N ALA A 79 48.97 -1.62 17.62
CA ALA A 79 49.83 -1.87 18.78
C ALA A 79 50.67 -3.15 18.59
N ARG A 80 50.08 -4.23 18.07
CA ARG A 80 50.76 -5.48 17.77
C ARG A 80 51.76 -5.36 16.61
N LEU A 81 51.42 -4.57 15.58
CA LEU A 81 52.36 -4.25 14.50
C LEU A 81 53.60 -3.53 15.04
N ARG A 82 53.40 -2.55 15.93
CA ARG A 82 54.53 -1.85 16.57
C ARG A 82 55.39 -2.75 17.45
N ALA A 83 54.79 -3.77 18.07
CA ALA A 83 55.49 -4.79 18.84
C ALA A 83 56.22 -5.84 17.96
N GLY A 84 55.93 -5.89 16.66
CA GLY A 84 56.44 -6.89 15.74
C GLY A 84 55.67 -8.21 15.71
N ASP A 85 54.50 -8.27 16.36
CA ASP A 85 53.69 -9.46 16.50
C ASP A 85 52.64 -9.60 15.39
N LEU A 86 52.54 -8.59 14.50
CA LEU A 86 51.58 -8.57 13.38
C LEU A 86 52.29 -8.01 12.12
N SER A 87 51.92 -8.49 10.95
CA SER A 87 52.44 -7.96 9.68
C SER A 87 51.72 -6.66 9.30
N GLU A 88 52.39 -5.83 8.48
CA GLU A 88 51.81 -4.58 7.95
C GLU A 88 50.51 -4.86 7.14
N LEU A 89 50.47 -5.96 6.39
CA LEU A 89 49.32 -6.38 5.61
C LEU A 89 48.11 -6.69 6.49
N GLU A 90 48.33 -7.42 7.59
CA GLU A 90 47.24 -7.76 8.55
C GLU A 90 46.73 -6.50 9.27
N ALA A 91 47.61 -5.60 9.69
CA ALA A 91 47.23 -4.33 10.30
C ALA A 91 46.42 -3.45 9.32
N ALA A 92 46.84 -3.41 8.05
CA ALA A 92 46.12 -2.68 7.00
C ALA A 92 44.68 -3.27 6.75
N ASP A 93 44.49 -4.59 6.89
CA ASP A 93 43.17 -5.22 6.79
C ASP A 93 42.23 -4.75 7.93
N PHE A 94 42.72 -4.74 9.17
CA PHE A 94 41.95 -4.25 10.32
C PHE A 94 41.57 -2.76 10.16
N ARG A 95 42.50 -1.91 9.75
CA ARG A 95 42.19 -0.48 9.46
C ARG A 95 41.15 -0.34 8.37
N THR A 96 41.26 -1.13 7.30
CA THR A 96 40.30 -1.10 6.20
C THR A 96 38.91 -1.52 6.66
N ARG A 97 38.79 -2.54 7.54
CA ARG A 97 37.53 -2.93 8.14
C ARG A 97 36.94 -1.82 9.00
N GLY A 98 37.74 -1.18 9.86
CA GLY A 98 37.30 -0.04 10.68
C GLY A 98 36.75 1.11 9.84
N LEU A 99 37.45 1.48 8.77
CA LEU A 99 36.97 2.53 7.86
C LEU A 99 35.68 2.18 7.13
N ARG A 100 35.49 0.90 6.79
CA ARG A 100 34.23 0.43 6.15
C ARG A 100 33.04 0.44 7.10
N THR A 101 33.25 0.02 8.37
CA THR A 101 32.16 0.08 9.37
C THR A 101 31.77 1.52 9.70
N LEU A 102 32.74 2.43 9.81
CA LEU A 102 32.50 3.86 9.99
C LEU A 102 31.69 4.46 8.83
N ASP A 103 32.07 4.16 7.57
CA ASP A 103 31.34 4.62 6.40
C ASP A 103 29.90 4.08 6.40
N GLN A 104 29.71 2.82 6.81
CA GLN A 104 28.37 2.21 6.93
C GLN A 104 27.52 2.89 8.01
N ALA A 105 28.08 3.16 9.19
CA ALA A 105 27.37 3.86 10.28
C ALA A 105 26.89 5.24 9.84
N ARG A 106 27.77 6.02 9.19
CA ARG A 106 27.42 7.33 8.64
C ARG A 106 26.30 7.27 7.60
N ARG A 107 26.36 6.29 6.69
CA ARG A 107 25.31 6.12 5.68
C ARG A 107 23.95 5.78 6.31
N LEU A 108 23.93 4.91 7.32
CA LEU A 108 22.69 4.55 8.01
C LEU A 108 22.11 5.74 8.78
N ALA A 109 22.92 6.55 9.44
CA ALA A 109 22.47 7.77 10.10
C ALA A 109 21.83 8.78 9.11
N HIS A 110 22.40 8.94 7.91
CA HIS A 110 21.79 9.77 6.87
C HIS A 110 20.48 9.16 6.33
N GLN A 111 20.41 7.82 6.18
CA GLN A 111 19.19 7.13 5.76
C GLN A 111 18.07 7.24 6.80
N GLU A 112 18.41 7.18 8.09
CA GLU A 112 17.45 7.40 9.20
C GLU A 112 16.85 8.81 9.10
N THR A 113 17.68 9.84 8.95
CA THR A 113 17.21 11.22 8.79
C THR A 113 16.26 11.37 7.60
N ALA A 114 16.64 10.82 6.43
CA ALA A 114 15.80 10.87 5.25
C ALA A 114 14.49 10.10 5.41
N ALA A 115 14.50 8.96 6.11
CA ALA A 115 13.29 8.19 6.39
C ALA A 115 12.35 8.94 7.36
N ALA A 116 12.89 9.63 8.36
CA ALA A 116 12.12 10.48 9.27
C ALA A 116 11.41 11.62 8.52
N GLU A 117 12.12 12.32 7.64
CA GLU A 117 11.54 13.36 6.78
C GLU A 117 10.46 12.79 5.83
N GLY A 118 10.70 11.61 5.27
CA GLY A 118 9.74 10.90 4.42
C GLY A 118 8.45 10.55 5.16
N LEU A 119 8.54 10.09 6.42
CA LEU A 119 7.37 9.82 7.26
C LEU A 119 6.58 11.11 7.56
N LEU A 120 7.26 12.20 7.92
CA LEU A 120 6.61 13.50 8.15
C LEU A 120 5.88 14.00 6.91
N ALA A 121 6.48 13.84 5.73
CA ALA A 121 5.86 14.22 4.46
C ALA A 121 4.57 13.42 4.18
N LEU A 122 4.55 12.10 4.46
CA LEU A 122 3.36 11.26 4.35
C LEU A 122 2.25 11.65 5.33
N LEU A 123 2.62 12.12 6.53
CA LEU A 123 1.70 12.62 7.54
C LEU A 123 1.22 14.05 7.28
N GLY A 124 1.78 14.74 6.26
CA GLY A 124 1.48 16.14 5.96
C GLY A 124 2.03 17.11 7.01
N ILE A 125 3.04 16.71 7.80
CA ILE A 125 3.66 17.53 8.83
C ILE A 125 4.86 18.25 8.22
N ALA A 126 4.85 19.59 8.32
CA ALA A 126 5.95 20.39 7.81
C ALA A 126 7.19 20.25 8.73
N PRO A 127 8.43 20.25 8.17
CA PRO A 127 9.67 20.04 8.95
C PRO A 127 9.93 21.07 10.05
N ASP A 128 9.34 22.27 9.95
CA ASP A 128 9.43 23.33 10.95
C ASP A 128 8.52 23.09 12.16
N VAL A 129 7.53 22.21 12.04
CA VAL A 129 6.59 21.85 13.12
C VAL A 129 7.18 20.78 14.04
N LEU A 130 7.84 19.78 13.45
CA LEU A 130 8.48 18.70 14.18
C LEU A 130 9.89 18.49 13.63
N PRO A 131 10.93 18.99 14.33
CA PRO A 131 12.31 18.81 13.89
C PRO A 131 12.74 17.35 14.02
N THR A 132 13.58 16.91 13.11
CA THR A 132 14.24 15.60 13.16
C THR A 132 15.56 15.69 13.96
N PRO A 133 15.93 14.67 14.75
CA PRO A 133 15.18 13.44 15.05
C PRO A 133 14.03 13.66 16.04
N PHE A 134 12.99 12.86 15.95
CA PHE A 134 11.89 12.79 16.91
C PHE A 134 11.74 11.36 17.43
N ASP A 135 11.17 11.19 18.61
CA ASP A 135 10.98 9.87 19.20
C ASP A 135 9.83 9.12 18.54
N ILE A 136 10.06 7.82 18.32
CA ILE A 136 9.05 6.86 17.89
C ILE A 136 9.03 5.67 18.86
N ASP A 137 7.90 5.02 18.97
CA ASP A 137 7.80 3.75 19.68
C ASP A 137 8.43 2.65 18.80
N GLU A 138 9.45 1.98 19.33
CA GLU A 138 10.19 0.93 18.64
C GLU A 138 9.76 -0.48 19.07
N GLU A 139 8.60 -0.62 19.71
CA GLU A 139 8.14 -1.94 20.16
C GLU A 139 7.90 -2.87 18.97
N PRO A 140 8.65 -3.97 18.86
CA PRO A 140 8.51 -4.88 17.74
C PRO A 140 7.21 -5.67 17.85
N LEU A 141 6.57 -5.89 16.71
CA LEU A 141 5.34 -6.69 16.64
C LEU A 141 5.60 -8.14 17.09
N GLU A 142 4.66 -8.68 17.85
CA GLU A 142 4.70 -10.10 18.22
C GLU A 142 4.40 -10.97 16.99
N PRO A 143 5.19 -12.04 16.74
CA PRO A 143 5.04 -12.90 15.58
C PRO A 143 3.87 -13.89 15.74
N ASN A 144 2.67 -13.35 16.01
CA ASN A 144 1.46 -14.14 16.27
C ASN A 144 0.62 -14.21 14.98
N VAL A 145 0.40 -15.42 14.46
CA VAL A 145 -0.44 -15.67 13.29
C VAL A 145 -1.50 -16.69 13.68
N THR A 146 -2.70 -16.21 13.97
CA THR A 146 -3.80 -17.03 14.51
C THR A 146 -4.91 -17.30 13.51
N GLU A 147 -5.07 -16.49 12.46
CA GLU A 147 -6.18 -16.57 11.53
C GLU A 147 -5.88 -17.42 10.30
N ASP A 148 -6.87 -18.22 9.87
CA ASP A 148 -6.79 -19.00 8.63
C ASP A 148 -6.94 -18.08 7.41
N ALA A 149 -6.13 -18.32 6.38
CA ALA A 149 -6.19 -17.61 5.10
C ALA A 149 -7.58 -17.64 4.46
N ALA A 150 -8.34 -18.73 4.62
CA ALA A 150 -9.69 -18.84 4.07
C ALA A 150 -10.68 -17.86 4.75
N VAL A 151 -10.54 -17.67 6.06
CA VAL A 151 -11.35 -16.69 6.81
C VAL A 151 -11.00 -15.27 6.40
N LEU A 152 -9.71 -14.97 6.25
CA LEU A 152 -9.24 -13.65 5.79
C LEU A 152 -9.72 -13.32 4.38
N VAL A 153 -9.72 -14.29 3.46
CA VAL A 153 -10.29 -14.11 2.11
C VAL A 153 -11.79 -13.75 2.18
N GLN A 154 -12.56 -14.42 3.04
CA GLN A 154 -13.98 -14.08 3.18
C GLN A 154 -14.18 -12.66 3.74
N LYS A 155 -13.39 -12.27 4.74
CA LYS A 155 -13.40 -10.90 5.29
C LYS A 155 -13.04 -9.87 4.22
N ALA A 156 -11.99 -10.12 3.44
CA ALA A 156 -11.56 -9.24 2.36
C ALA A 156 -12.67 -9.04 1.31
N LEU A 157 -13.28 -10.13 0.85
CA LEU A 157 -14.38 -10.06 -0.13
C LEU A 157 -15.63 -9.33 0.38
N ALA A 158 -15.80 -9.24 1.71
CA ALA A 158 -16.91 -8.52 2.32
C ALA A 158 -16.59 -7.04 2.61
N ALA A 159 -15.31 -6.69 2.82
CA ALA A 159 -14.92 -5.37 3.32
C ALA A 159 -14.28 -4.48 2.24
N ARG A 160 -13.69 -5.06 1.21
CA ARG A 160 -12.89 -4.28 0.25
C ARG A 160 -13.72 -3.40 -0.68
N PRO A 161 -13.34 -2.12 -0.84
CA PRO A 161 -14.04 -1.18 -1.73
C PRO A 161 -14.00 -1.59 -3.20
N ASP A 162 -12.92 -2.23 -3.68
CA ASP A 162 -12.76 -2.66 -5.08
C ASP A 162 -13.74 -3.79 -5.46
N VAL A 163 -14.12 -4.68 -4.53
CA VAL A 163 -15.22 -5.64 -4.73
C VAL A 163 -16.52 -4.88 -4.92
N ARG A 164 -16.80 -3.92 -4.05
CA ARG A 164 -18.00 -3.10 -4.13
C ARG A 164 -18.04 -2.28 -5.42
N ALA A 165 -16.93 -1.69 -5.82
CA ALA A 165 -16.81 -0.97 -7.10
C ALA A 165 -17.09 -1.88 -8.30
N ALA A 166 -16.61 -3.14 -8.27
CA ALA A 166 -16.88 -4.10 -9.34
C ALA A 166 -18.36 -4.55 -9.36
N GLU A 167 -19.04 -4.66 -8.23
CA GLU A 167 -20.49 -4.89 -8.14
C GLU A 167 -21.28 -3.71 -8.74
N LEU A 168 -20.94 -2.49 -8.34
CA LEU A 168 -21.54 -1.27 -8.88
C LEU A 168 -21.33 -1.12 -10.39
N ALA A 169 -20.17 -1.58 -10.91
CA ALA A 169 -19.91 -1.59 -12.35
C ALA A 169 -20.88 -2.52 -13.11
N ILE A 170 -21.29 -3.67 -12.53
CA ILE A 170 -22.31 -4.55 -13.12
C ILE A 170 -23.67 -3.85 -13.09
N GLU A 171 -24.06 -3.26 -11.96
CA GLU A 171 -25.33 -2.52 -11.83
C GLU A 171 -25.38 -1.36 -12.84
N HIS A 172 -24.31 -0.58 -12.93
CA HIS A 172 -24.18 0.52 -13.88
C HIS A 172 -24.33 0.07 -15.35
N ALA A 173 -23.62 -1.01 -15.73
CA ALA A 173 -23.72 -1.55 -17.09
C ALA A 173 -25.12 -2.11 -17.39
N GLY A 174 -25.79 -2.72 -16.40
CA GLY A 174 -27.18 -3.17 -16.49
C GLY A 174 -28.17 -2.02 -16.70
N GLU A 175 -28.05 -0.94 -15.93
CA GLU A 175 -28.88 0.27 -16.10
C GLU A 175 -28.62 0.94 -17.44
N ARG A 176 -27.37 1.00 -17.89
CA ARG A 176 -27.01 1.53 -19.19
C ARG A 176 -27.60 0.71 -20.33
N LEU A 177 -27.54 -0.62 -20.27
CA LEU A 177 -28.20 -1.51 -21.23
C LEU A 177 -29.72 -1.25 -21.27
N GLY A 178 -30.35 -1.11 -20.10
CA GLY A 178 -31.76 -0.76 -19.99
C GLY A 178 -32.08 0.62 -20.61
N LEU A 179 -31.20 1.61 -20.43
CA LEU A 179 -31.32 2.93 -21.03
C LEU A 179 -31.22 2.85 -22.58
N GLU A 180 -30.20 2.16 -23.10
CA GLU A 180 -30.01 2.00 -24.55
C GLU A 180 -31.17 1.26 -25.22
N ARG A 181 -31.69 0.18 -24.57
CA ARG A 181 -32.86 -0.55 -25.03
C ARG A 181 -34.18 0.24 -24.97
N SER A 182 -34.26 1.33 -24.20
CA SER A 182 -35.44 2.18 -24.09
C SER A 182 -35.31 3.52 -24.82
N SER A 183 -34.11 3.89 -25.28
CA SER A 183 -33.82 5.18 -25.91
C SER A 183 -34.25 5.29 -27.38
N TYR A 184 -34.67 4.19 -28.02
CA TYR A 184 -35.05 4.16 -29.41
C TYR A 184 -36.40 4.85 -29.70
N TRP A 185 -37.26 5.02 -28.68
CA TRP A 185 -38.48 5.79 -28.79
C TRP A 185 -38.21 7.26 -28.52
N LYS A 186 -38.34 8.11 -29.58
CA LYS A 186 -38.27 9.56 -29.43
C LYS A 186 -39.65 10.14 -29.59
N ILE A 187 -40.22 10.62 -28.50
CA ILE A 187 -41.56 11.23 -28.45
C ILE A 187 -41.41 12.63 -27.86
N SER A 188 -41.84 13.64 -28.59
CA SER A 188 -41.81 15.04 -28.15
C SER A 188 -43.19 15.67 -28.24
N ALA A 189 -43.58 16.46 -27.24
CA ALA A 189 -44.67 17.43 -27.37
C ALA A 189 -44.14 18.67 -28.08
N ILE A 190 -44.88 19.17 -28.99
CA ILE A 190 -44.58 20.40 -29.75
C ILE A 190 -45.70 21.39 -29.46
N LEU A 191 -45.32 22.63 -29.25
CA LEU A 191 -46.21 23.77 -29.25
C LEU A 191 -45.72 24.76 -30.32
N ASP A 192 -46.46 24.84 -31.42
CA ASP A 192 -46.18 25.74 -32.48
C ASP A 192 -47.07 27.01 -32.38
N ALA A 193 -46.45 28.13 -32.57
CA ALA A 193 -47.10 29.40 -32.56
C ALA A 193 -46.63 30.25 -33.77
N ASN A 194 -47.52 30.48 -34.74
CA ASN A 194 -47.25 31.20 -35.96
C ASN A 194 -48.05 32.50 -36.01
N GLY A 195 -47.38 33.60 -36.29
CA GLY A 195 -47.99 34.92 -36.49
C GLY A 195 -47.76 35.44 -37.93
N GLU A 196 -48.80 35.54 -38.73
CA GLU A 196 -48.73 36.13 -40.05
C GLU A 196 -49.32 37.56 -40.05
N GLY A 197 -48.47 38.54 -39.91
CA GLY A 197 -48.75 39.96 -40.14
C GLY A 197 -50.00 40.51 -39.45
N THR A 198 -51.05 40.75 -40.20
CA THR A 198 -52.30 41.36 -39.73
C THR A 198 -53.43 40.34 -39.49
N GLU A 199 -53.22 39.05 -39.77
CA GLU A 199 -54.27 38.01 -39.70
C GLU A 199 -54.38 37.27 -38.42
N GLY A 200 -53.51 37.55 -37.41
CA GLY A 200 -53.63 36.98 -36.12
C GLY A 200 -52.49 36.01 -35.77
N PHE A 201 -52.59 35.42 -34.57
CA PHE A 201 -51.64 34.50 -34.02
C PHE A 201 -52.30 33.11 -33.87
N GLU A 202 -51.82 32.13 -34.61
CA GLU A 202 -52.26 30.74 -34.51
C GLU A 202 -51.33 29.93 -33.62
N TRP A 203 -51.85 29.17 -32.67
CA TRP A 203 -51.11 28.25 -31.88
C TRP A 203 -51.73 26.87 -31.88
N GLY A 204 -50.92 25.83 -31.91
CA GLY A 204 -51.38 24.45 -31.93
C GLY A 204 -50.47 23.53 -31.13
N PRO A 205 -51.07 22.69 -30.24
CA PRO A 205 -50.31 21.60 -29.64
C PRO A 205 -50.16 20.45 -30.62
N GLY A 206 -48.99 19.82 -30.67
CA GLY A 206 -48.67 18.65 -31.49
C GLY A 206 -47.86 17.59 -30.73
N ILE A 207 -47.88 16.39 -31.25
CA ILE A 207 -47.03 15.31 -30.79
C ILE A 207 -46.21 14.88 -31.99
N TRP A 208 -44.91 14.89 -31.82
CA TRP A 208 -43.95 14.33 -32.79
C TRP A 208 -43.38 13.02 -32.25
N ALA A 209 -43.46 11.97 -33.06
CA ALA A 209 -42.90 10.68 -32.71
C ALA A 209 -42.04 10.15 -33.88
N GLU A 210 -40.83 9.79 -33.61
CA GLU A 210 -39.95 9.09 -34.55
C GLU A 210 -40.26 7.59 -34.49
N ILE A 211 -40.75 7.00 -35.58
CA ILE A 211 -41.00 5.57 -35.66
C ILE A 211 -39.73 4.87 -36.17
N PRO A 212 -39.00 4.13 -35.31
CA PRO A 212 -37.76 3.48 -35.68
C PRO A 212 -38.02 2.21 -36.47
N ALA A 213 -38.26 2.31 -37.77
CA ALA A 213 -38.60 1.15 -38.64
C ALA A 213 -37.38 0.24 -38.83
N PHE A 214 -36.20 0.80 -39.01
CA PHE A 214 -34.96 0.06 -39.32
C PHE A 214 -33.87 0.18 -38.25
N ASN A 215 -33.75 1.34 -37.62
CA ASN A 215 -32.75 1.60 -36.58
C ASN A 215 -33.43 1.61 -35.20
N ARG A 216 -33.32 0.48 -34.50
CA ARG A 216 -33.82 0.29 -33.12
C ARG A 216 -32.69 0.40 -32.09
N ASN A 217 -31.64 1.17 -32.39
CA ASN A 217 -30.46 1.32 -31.55
C ASN A 217 -29.73 -0.02 -31.27
N GLN A 218 -29.75 -0.95 -32.27
CA GLN A 218 -29.12 -2.27 -32.10
C GLN A 218 -27.64 -2.16 -31.77
N GLY A 219 -26.93 -1.20 -32.37
CA GLY A 219 -25.50 -0.94 -32.10
C GLY A 219 -25.24 -0.49 -30.67
N GLY A 220 -26.04 0.47 -30.17
CA GLY A 220 -25.93 0.95 -28.78
C GLY A 220 -26.28 -0.16 -27.78
N ALA A 221 -27.34 -0.91 -28.03
CA ALA A 221 -27.75 -2.03 -27.20
C ALA A 221 -26.69 -3.15 -27.19
N GLY A 222 -26.10 -3.53 -28.36
CA GLY A 222 -25.04 -4.53 -28.44
C GLY A 222 -23.74 -4.09 -27.74
N MET A 223 -23.38 -2.80 -27.82
CA MET A 223 -22.25 -2.26 -27.09
C MET A 223 -22.48 -2.32 -25.57
N ALA A 224 -23.66 -1.92 -25.09
CA ALA A 224 -23.99 -1.96 -23.68
C ALA A 224 -24.08 -3.41 -23.13
N GLU A 225 -24.50 -4.36 -23.97
CA GLU A 225 -24.50 -5.80 -23.63
C GLU A 225 -23.07 -6.32 -23.45
N ALA A 226 -22.16 -6.00 -24.37
CA ALA A 226 -20.74 -6.35 -24.24
C ALA A 226 -20.06 -5.64 -23.05
N GLU A 227 -20.48 -4.43 -22.68
CA GLU A 227 -20.01 -3.74 -21.47
C GLU A 227 -20.49 -4.47 -20.19
N LEU A 228 -21.73 -4.96 -20.15
CA LEU A 228 -22.25 -5.75 -19.04
C LEU A 228 -21.48 -7.09 -18.90
N GLU A 229 -21.25 -7.80 -19.98
CA GLU A 229 -20.45 -9.03 -19.96
C GLU A 229 -19.03 -8.74 -19.46
N ARG A 230 -18.40 -7.66 -19.90
CA ARG A 230 -17.08 -7.24 -19.42
C ARG A 230 -17.10 -6.95 -17.93
N ALA A 231 -18.13 -6.28 -17.41
CA ALA A 231 -18.26 -5.98 -15.97
C ALA A 231 -18.40 -7.27 -15.14
N ILE A 232 -19.19 -8.26 -15.62
CA ILE A 232 -19.34 -9.57 -14.95
C ILE A 232 -17.99 -10.32 -14.87
N HIS A 233 -17.26 -10.38 -15.99
CA HIS A 233 -15.94 -11.01 -16.00
C HIS A 233 -14.91 -10.21 -15.17
N GLY A 234 -15.01 -8.88 -15.14
CA GLY A 234 -14.22 -8.00 -14.29
C GLY A 234 -14.43 -8.30 -12.80
N TYR A 235 -15.66 -8.43 -12.37
CA TYR A 235 -15.98 -8.83 -10.99
C TYR A 235 -15.36 -10.17 -10.59
N ALA A 236 -15.49 -11.18 -11.46
CA ALA A 236 -14.86 -12.48 -11.20
C ALA A 236 -13.32 -12.38 -11.11
N ALA A 237 -12.71 -11.56 -11.97
CA ALA A 237 -11.27 -11.33 -11.95
C ALA A 237 -10.83 -10.63 -10.66
N VAL A 238 -11.54 -9.59 -10.20
CA VAL A 238 -11.28 -8.88 -8.93
C VAL A 238 -11.34 -9.85 -7.75
N ARG A 239 -12.38 -10.65 -7.64
CA ARG A 239 -12.52 -11.64 -6.57
C ARG A 239 -11.38 -12.66 -6.55
N ASN A 240 -10.97 -13.16 -7.71
CA ASN A 240 -9.87 -14.11 -7.82
C ASN A 240 -8.53 -13.46 -7.45
N HIS A 241 -8.33 -12.22 -7.85
CA HIS A 241 -7.14 -11.44 -7.52
C HIS A 241 -7.01 -11.23 -6.01
N ILE A 242 -8.06 -10.76 -5.37
CA ILE A 242 -8.10 -10.56 -3.91
C ILE A 242 -7.84 -11.87 -3.16
N ALA A 243 -8.47 -12.96 -3.60
CA ALA A 243 -8.24 -14.26 -2.97
C ALA A 243 -6.80 -14.75 -3.09
N ALA A 244 -6.12 -14.44 -4.20
CA ALA A 244 -4.70 -14.76 -4.40
C ALA A 244 -3.82 -13.83 -3.55
N GLU A 245 -4.06 -12.52 -3.58
CA GLU A 245 -3.33 -11.50 -2.84
C GLU A 245 -3.34 -11.77 -1.32
N VAL A 246 -4.52 -12.04 -0.75
CA VAL A 246 -4.66 -12.35 0.69
C VAL A 246 -3.92 -13.63 1.05
N ARG A 247 -4.01 -14.69 0.22
CA ARG A 247 -3.29 -15.95 0.50
C ARG A 247 -1.78 -15.78 0.43
N GLU A 248 -1.29 -15.01 -0.56
CA GLU A 248 0.13 -14.71 -0.70
C GLU A 248 0.66 -13.89 0.48
N ALA A 249 -0.04 -12.80 0.84
CA ALA A 249 0.32 -11.96 1.98
C ALA A 249 0.30 -12.75 3.30
N HIS A 250 -0.71 -13.60 3.51
CA HIS A 250 -0.80 -14.47 4.68
C HIS A 250 0.35 -15.47 4.73
N ALA A 251 0.64 -16.18 3.62
CA ALA A 251 1.74 -17.15 3.55
C ALA A 251 3.10 -16.49 3.87
N LYS A 252 3.32 -15.28 3.33
CA LYS A 252 4.54 -14.51 3.62
C LYS A 252 4.65 -14.11 5.09
N ARG A 253 3.54 -13.71 5.69
CA ARG A 253 3.50 -13.37 7.13
C ARG A 253 3.79 -14.59 8.01
N VAL A 254 3.27 -15.79 7.68
CA VAL A 254 3.56 -17.04 8.38
C VAL A 254 5.05 -17.37 8.29
N GLU A 255 5.62 -17.36 7.09
CA GLU A 255 7.06 -17.59 6.85
C GLU A 255 7.93 -16.68 7.71
N LEU A 256 7.62 -15.37 7.71
CA LEU A 256 8.41 -14.40 8.46
C LEU A 256 8.22 -14.53 9.97
N ALA A 257 7.03 -14.91 10.45
CA ALA A 257 6.79 -15.19 11.87
C ALA A 257 7.62 -16.37 12.37
N GLU A 258 7.71 -17.44 11.58
CA GLU A 258 8.54 -18.61 11.91
C GLU A 258 10.02 -18.25 11.92
N SER A 259 10.49 -17.53 10.91
CA SER A 259 11.87 -17.05 10.84
C SER A 259 12.21 -16.15 12.02
N LEU A 260 11.35 -15.18 12.33
CA LEU A 260 11.55 -14.24 13.44
C LEU A 260 11.63 -14.94 14.79
N ARG A 261 10.80 -15.98 14.99
CA ARG A 261 10.86 -16.80 16.20
C ARG A 261 12.23 -17.49 16.36
N VAL A 262 12.73 -18.14 15.31
CA VAL A 262 14.06 -18.79 15.33
C VAL A 262 15.16 -17.78 15.64
N TRP A 263 15.09 -16.59 15.06
CA TRP A 263 16.08 -15.55 15.32
C TRP A 263 16.01 -15.01 16.75
N ARG A 264 14.82 -14.76 17.30
CA ARG A 264 14.64 -14.24 18.67
C ARG A 264 14.94 -15.27 19.75
N GLU A 265 14.53 -16.54 19.55
CA GLU A 265 14.61 -17.57 20.59
C GLU A 265 15.92 -18.37 20.55
N ASP A 266 16.53 -18.56 19.36
CA ASP A 266 17.69 -19.44 19.20
C ASP A 266 18.95 -18.69 18.76
N ILE A 267 18.90 -17.96 17.62
CA ILE A 267 20.12 -17.43 16.99
C ILE A 267 20.72 -16.30 17.82
N VAL A 268 19.97 -15.22 18.08
CA VAL A 268 20.49 -14.07 18.84
C VAL A 268 20.92 -14.46 20.25
N PRO A 269 20.17 -15.23 21.04
CA PRO A 269 20.64 -15.71 22.35
C PRO A 269 21.87 -16.60 22.28
N THR A 270 22.07 -17.34 21.18
CA THR A 270 23.28 -18.14 20.99
C THR A 270 24.49 -17.26 20.70
N LEU A 271 24.35 -16.23 19.87
CA LEU A 271 25.39 -15.25 19.61
C LEU A 271 25.77 -14.48 20.88
N GLU A 272 24.79 -14.08 21.69
CA GLU A 272 25.01 -13.41 22.97
C GLU A 272 25.80 -14.30 23.96
N ARG A 273 25.40 -15.59 24.08
CA ARG A 273 26.14 -16.55 24.91
C ARG A 273 27.56 -16.80 24.41
N THR A 274 27.77 -16.78 23.10
CA THR A 274 29.10 -16.89 22.49
C THR A 274 29.95 -15.70 22.86
N LEU A 275 29.44 -14.47 22.71
CA LEU A 275 30.13 -13.24 23.13
C LEU A 275 30.50 -13.32 24.62
N ALA A 276 29.55 -13.58 25.49
CA ALA A 276 29.80 -13.68 26.95
C ALA A 276 30.79 -14.80 27.31
N SER A 277 30.84 -15.89 26.54
CA SER A 277 31.85 -16.96 26.75
C SER A 277 33.23 -16.51 26.29
N THR A 278 33.31 -15.76 25.19
CA THR A 278 34.58 -15.23 24.69
C THR A 278 35.17 -14.17 25.63
N GLU A 279 34.31 -13.30 26.21
CA GLU A 279 34.72 -12.33 27.23
C GLU A 279 35.29 -13.01 28.47
N ARG A 280 34.67 -14.07 28.97
CA ARG A 280 35.19 -14.86 30.10
C ARG A 280 36.49 -15.57 29.76
N GLY A 281 36.64 -16.07 28.53
CA GLY A 281 37.90 -16.67 28.07
C GLY A 281 39.04 -15.64 28.00
N PHE A 282 38.74 -14.43 27.65
CA PHE A 282 39.69 -13.29 27.66
C PHE A 282 40.10 -12.97 29.14
N GLU A 283 39.14 -12.82 30.02
CA GLU A 283 39.41 -12.58 31.46
C GLU A 283 40.27 -13.69 32.08
N ALA A 284 40.09 -14.95 31.67
CA ALA A 284 40.90 -16.08 32.09
C ALA A 284 42.30 -16.11 31.44
N GLY A 285 42.54 -15.27 30.41
CA GLY A 285 43.80 -15.25 29.69
C GLY A 285 43.93 -16.30 28.57
N ASP A 286 42.85 -17.06 28.28
CA ASP A 286 42.83 -18.11 27.26
C ASP A 286 42.59 -17.58 25.84
N LEU A 287 41.97 -16.43 25.71
CA LEU A 287 41.62 -15.80 24.46
C LEU A 287 42.19 -14.38 24.33
N SER A 288 42.38 -13.91 23.11
CA SER A 288 42.87 -12.56 22.86
C SER A 288 41.70 -11.56 22.87
N TYR A 289 42.01 -10.28 23.12
CA TYR A 289 41.02 -9.21 23.02
C TYR A 289 40.44 -9.08 21.59
N ALA A 290 41.23 -9.41 20.56
CA ALA A 290 40.74 -9.49 19.19
C ALA A 290 39.64 -10.53 19.00
N ASP A 291 39.65 -11.64 19.74
CA ASP A 291 38.60 -12.66 19.69
C ASP A 291 37.29 -12.10 20.28
N VAL A 292 37.38 -11.33 21.37
CA VAL A 292 36.23 -10.64 21.97
C VAL A 292 35.59 -9.65 20.99
N LEU A 293 36.41 -8.78 20.35
CA LEU A 293 35.92 -7.81 19.38
C LEU A 293 35.29 -8.46 18.15
N ASN A 294 35.86 -9.56 17.64
CA ASN A 294 35.25 -10.33 16.55
C ASN A 294 33.92 -10.97 16.95
N ALA A 295 33.83 -11.55 18.17
CA ALA A 295 32.58 -12.09 18.68
C ALA A 295 31.49 -10.99 18.84
N ARG A 296 31.91 -9.80 19.30
CA ARG A 296 31.02 -8.63 19.41
C ARG A 296 30.49 -8.19 18.04
N LEU A 297 31.35 -8.07 17.05
CA LEU A 297 30.93 -7.73 15.68
C LEU A 297 29.94 -8.75 15.11
N THR A 298 30.16 -10.05 15.36
CA THR A 298 29.26 -11.11 14.92
C THR A 298 27.89 -11.02 15.61
N TYR A 299 27.88 -10.71 16.91
CA TYR A 299 26.63 -10.49 17.67
C TYR A 299 25.86 -9.25 17.15
N LEU A 300 26.56 -8.14 16.91
CA LEU A 300 25.95 -6.92 16.37
C LEU A 300 25.37 -7.13 14.95
N ASP A 301 26.07 -7.91 14.10
CA ASP A 301 25.55 -8.28 12.78
C ASP A 301 24.29 -9.15 12.88
N GLY A 302 24.27 -10.10 13.82
CA GLY A 302 23.06 -10.89 14.11
C GLY A 302 21.88 -10.03 14.57
N ARG A 303 22.11 -9.06 15.44
CA ARG A 303 21.08 -8.10 15.88
C ARG A 303 20.59 -7.21 14.74
N ARG A 304 21.47 -6.82 13.83
CA ARG A 304 21.09 -6.07 12.62
C ARG A 304 20.16 -6.90 11.72
N GLN A 305 20.50 -8.19 11.53
CA GLN A 305 19.65 -9.10 10.76
C GLN A 305 18.28 -9.31 11.43
N LEU A 306 18.23 -9.38 12.76
CA LEU A 306 16.95 -9.41 13.48
C LEU A 306 16.11 -8.14 13.23
N ALA A 307 16.73 -6.97 13.23
CA ALA A 307 16.03 -5.71 12.93
C ALA A 307 15.47 -5.67 11.49
N ASP A 308 16.15 -6.28 10.52
CA ASP A 308 15.63 -6.45 9.16
C ASP A 308 14.42 -7.39 9.13
N LEU A 309 14.45 -8.50 9.87
CA LEU A 309 13.32 -9.43 9.98
C LEU A 309 12.11 -8.82 10.69
N ASP A 310 12.33 -8.02 11.74
CA ASP A 310 11.28 -7.26 12.43
C ASP A 310 10.58 -6.30 11.44
N TYR A 311 11.35 -5.62 10.61
CA TYR A 311 10.81 -4.76 9.56
C TYR A 311 10.02 -5.57 8.52
N ASP A 312 10.58 -6.66 8.00
CA ASP A 312 9.93 -7.49 6.99
C ASP A 312 8.60 -8.07 7.51
N PHE A 313 8.56 -8.47 8.78
CA PHE A 313 7.34 -8.94 9.43
C PHE A 313 6.31 -7.81 9.58
N SER A 314 6.72 -6.63 10.01
CA SER A 314 5.86 -5.45 10.11
C SER A 314 5.31 -5.05 8.72
N GLN A 315 6.14 -5.09 7.68
CA GLN A 315 5.73 -4.85 6.30
C GLN A 315 4.71 -5.89 5.83
N SER A 316 4.95 -7.18 6.10
CA SER A 316 4.02 -8.25 5.71
C SER A 316 2.67 -8.14 6.42
N THR A 317 2.68 -7.67 7.68
CA THR A 317 1.47 -7.39 8.45
C THR A 317 0.68 -6.24 7.86
N ALA A 318 1.31 -5.11 7.57
CA ALA A 318 0.66 -3.95 6.94
C ALA A 318 0.09 -4.29 5.55
N ARG A 319 0.80 -5.08 4.76
CA ARG A 319 0.32 -5.58 3.46
C ARG A 319 -0.88 -6.51 3.60
N LEU A 320 -0.87 -7.41 4.58
CA LEU A 320 -2.00 -8.30 4.82
C LEU A 320 -3.24 -7.51 5.27
N GLU A 321 -3.08 -6.51 6.12
CA GLU A 321 -4.16 -5.61 6.54
C GLU A 321 -4.78 -4.86 5.36
N ASN A 322 -3.95 -4.33 4.47
CA ASN A 322 -4.44 -3.68 3.25
C ASN A 322 -5.14 -4.69 2.33
N ALA A 323 -4.56 -5.87 2.12
CA ALA A 323 -5.16 -6.94 1.32
C ALA A 323 -6.52 -7.41 1.88
N VAL A 324 -6.70 -7.40 3.20
CA VAL A 324 -7.98 -7.72 3.87
C VAL A 324 -8.92 -6.51 3.89
N GLY A 325 -8.40 -5.28 3.77
CA GLY A 325 -9.19 -4.05 3.88
C GLY A 325 -9.58 -3.68 5.31
N GLN A 326 -8.94 -4.27 6.31
CA GLN A 326 -9.22 -4.06 7.74
C GLN A 326 -7.95 -4.20 8.57
N ASN A 327 -7.90 -3.49 9.71
CA ASN A 327 -6.81 -3.66 10.68
C ASN A 327 -6.97 -5.01 11.41
N LEU A 328 -5.90 -5.80 11.43
CA LEU A 328 -5.89 -7.13 12.09
C LEU A 328 -5.98 -7.04 13.61
N GLU A 329 -5.48 -5.95 14.23
CA GLU A 329 -5.60 -5.72 15.67
C GLU A 329 -7.06 -5.50 16.12
N ALA A 330 -7.91 -4.99 15.26
CA ALA A 330 -9.33 -4.82 15.54
C ALA A 330 -10.13 -6.14 15.46
N LEU A 331 -9.46 -7.24 15.09
CA LEU A 331 -10.07 -8.56 14.87
C LEU A 331 -9.75 -9.56 16.00
N GLN A 332 -8.90 -9.18 16.97
CA GLN A 332 -8.60 -9.93 18.20
C GLN A 332 -9.55 -9.52 19.34
#